data_67c379ddb90ae8937076c00dbbca13dc
#
_entry.id   67c379ddb90ae8937076c00dbbca13dc
#
_cell.length_a   1.000
_cell.length_b   1.000
_cell.length_c   1.000
_cell.angle_alpha   90.00
_cell.angle_beta   90.00
_cell.angle_gamma   90.00
#
_symmetry.space_group_name_H-M   'P 1'
#
loop_
_entity.id
_entity.type
_entity.pdbx_description
1 polymer ?
#
loop_
_entity_poly.entity_id
_entity_poly.type
_entity_poly.pdbx_seq_one_letter_code
_entity_poly.pdbx_strand_id
1 'polypeptide(L)'
;MNCAVGCNQESGTCEARPNPLIMALRFAVFGLGALVALGGMVKERRFKQIAAWLGAWTLFLTWPRYLICARCDGNGNKCCSYYLGRYTSAVFPRVKGKEVGPLGFDLEALCLSSIFWTPILALRDNRELLTRYLIIMQSVLAGQFLHACRWCAANSTQEWKEACPSYRTWKKLGA
;
A
#
# COMPACT_ATOMS: atom_id res chain seq x y z
N MET A 1 4.49 -3.44 -23.26
CA MET A 1 5.20 -2.61 -22.24
C MET A 1 5.63 -3.52 -21.11
N ASN A 2 6.93 -3.65 -20.88
CA ASN A 2 7.48 -4.61 -19.93
C ASN A 2 7.40 -4.09 -18.49
N CYS A 3 6.82 -4.84 -17.59
CA CYS A 3 6.57 -4.45 -16.19
C CYS A 3 7.80 -4.22 -15.33
N ALA A 4 8.93 -4.77 -15.65
CA ALA A 4 10.19 -4.59 -14.93
C ALA A 4 11.36 -5.05 -15.82
N VAL A 5 12.51 -4.46 -15.63
CA VAL A 5 13.78 -5.04 -16.13
C VAL A 5 13.90 -6.42 -15.49
N GLY A 6 13.98 -7.48 -16.28
CA GLY A 6 14.08 -8.87 -15.79
C GLY A 6 12.78 -9.64 -15.57
N CYS A 7 11.59 -9.09 -15.89
CA CYS A 7 10.37 -9.87 -15.95
C CYS A 7 10.06 -10.34 -17.37
N ASN A 8 10.18 -11.63 -17.63
CA ASN A 8 9.69 -12.23 -18.85
C ASN A 8 8.19 -12.49 -18.70
N GLN A 9 7.35 -11.78 -19.44
CA GLN A 9 5.89 -11.90 -19.38
C GLN A 9 5.39 -13.27 -19.85
N GLU A 10 6.11 -13.92 -20.77
CA GLU A 10 5.72 -15.20 -21.34
C GLU A 10 5.99 -16.36 -20.38
N SER A 11 7.05 -16.30 -19.58
CA SER A 11 7.41 -17.35 -18.63
C SER A 11 6.90 -17.12 -17.21
N GLY A 12 6.37 -15.92 -16.90
CA GLY A 12 5.95 -15.56 -15.54
C GLY A 12 7.10 -15.54 -14.52
N THR A 13 8.35 -15.57 -15.00
CA THR A 13 9.55 -15.57 -14.16
C THR A 13 10.05 -14.16 -13.96
N CYS A 14 10.37 -13.79 -12.73
CA CYS A 14 11.00 -12.53 -12.37
C CYS A 14 12.37 -12.81 -11.78
N GLU A 15 13.40 -12.21 -12.32
CA GLU A 15 14.75 -12.29 -11.77
C GLU A 15 14.85 -11.59 -10.41
N ALA A 16 14.15 -10.46 -10.25
CA ALA A 16 14.09 -9.73 -9.00
C ALA A 16 12.74 -9.94 -8.29
N ARG A 17 12.69 -10.84 -7.32
CA ARG A 17 11.53 -11.02 -6.44
C ARG A 17 11.73 -10.27 -5.13
N PRO A 18 10.73 -9.51 -4.63
CA PRO A 18 10.83 -8.93 -3.30
C PRO A 18 10.95 -10.07 -2.26
N ASN A 19 11.82 -9.86 -1.27
CA ASN A 19 12.04 -10.85 -0.21
C ASN A 19 10.72 -11.13 0.54
N PRO A 20 10.22 -12.38 0.54
CA PRO A 20 8.92 -12.72 1.13
C PRO A 20 8.90 -12.52 2.66
N LEU A 21 10.04 -12.71 3.34
CA LEU A 21 10.13 -12.50 4.78
C LEU A 21 9.97 -11.02 5.14
N ILE A 22 10.64 -10.13 4.42
CA ILE A 22 10.50 -8.68 4.63
C ILE A 22 9.09 -8.22 4.32
N MET A 23 8.48 -8.78 3.28
CA MET A 23 7.08 -8.51 2.96
C MET A 23 6.14 -8.94 4.09
N ALA A 24 6.31 -10.18 4.60
CA ALA A 24 5.52 -10.70 5.71
C ALA A 24 5.70 -9.86 6.98
N LEU A 25 6.93 -9.50 7.33
CA LEU A 25 7.24 -8.65 8.49
C LEU A 25 6.55 -7.30 8.39
N ARG A 26 6.60 -6.64 7.24
CA ARG A 26 5.92 -5.35 7.02
C ARG A 26 4.42 -5.46 7.23
N PHE A 27 3.81 -6.57 6.78
CA PHE A 27 2.38 -6.83 7.00
C PHE A 27 2.07 -7.11 8.47
N ALA A 28 2.92 -7.85 9.17
CA ALA A 28 2.76 -8.11 10.60
C ALA A 28 2.80 -6.79 11.40
N VAL A 29 3.77 -5.92 11.12
CA VAL A 29 3.87 -4.60 11.77
C VAL A 29 2.66 -3.73 11.46
N PHE A 30 2.20 -3.72 10.21
CA PHE A 30 1.00 -2.99 9.82
C PHE A 30 -0.27 -3.54 10.49
N GLY A 31 -0.42 -4.86 10.54
CA GLY A 31 -1.50 -5.53 11.26
C GLY A 31 -1.50 -5.21 12.75
N LEU A 32 -0.31 -5.18 13.37
CA LEU A 32 -0.16 -4.75 14.75
C LEU A 32 -0.65 -3.32 14.98
N GLY A 33 -0.30 -2.40 14.07
CA GLY A 33 -0.81 -1.02 14.11
C GLY A 33 -2.33 -0.95 14.02
N ALA A 34 -2.93 -1.75 13.14
CA ALA A 34 -4.38 -1.83 12.99
C ALA A 34 -5.06 -2.41 14.25
N LEU A 35 -4.46 -3.43 14.88
CA LEU A 35 -4.96 -4.00 16.14
C LEU A 35 -4.87 -3.02 17.29
N VAL A 36 -3.77 -2.28 17.42
CA VAL A 36 -3.61 -1.23 18.46
C VAL A 36 -4.64 -0.12 18.24
N ALA A 37 -4.85 0.31 16.99
CA ALA A 37 -5.85 1.31 16.64
C ALA A 37 -7.27 0.83 17.00
N LEU A 38 -7.65 -0.35 16.52
CA LEU A 38 -8.98 -0.90 16.77
C LEU A 38 -9.22 -1.14 18.27
N GLY A 39 -8.29 -1.82 18.94
CA GLY A 39 -8.38 -2.11 20.38
C GLY A 39 -8.47 -0.83 21.21
N GLY A 40 -7.68 0.19 20.86
CA GLY A 40 -7.73 1.50 21.50
C GLY A 40 -9.07 2.20 21.28
N MET A 41 -9.57 2.25 20.05
CA MET A 41 -10.87 2.85 19.73
C MET A 41 -12.03 2.13 20.42
N VAL A 42 -11.99 0.80 20.53
CA VAL A 42 -12.99 0.01 21.27
C VAL A 42 -12.94 0.35 22.76
N LYS A 43 -11.75 0.37 23.36
CA LYS A 43 -11.55 0.74 24.78
C LYS A 43 -12.11 2.13 25.08
N GLU A 44 -11.87 3.09 24.20
CA GLU A 44 -12.36 4.47 24.32
C GLU A 44 -13.83 4.65 23.84
N ARG A 45 -14.52 3.55 23.50
CA ARG A 45 -15.92 3.55 23.00
C ARG A 45 -16.16 4.48 21.80
N ARG A 46 -15.19 4.61 20.91
CA ARG A 46 -15.23 5.51 19.74
C ARG A 46 -15.89 4.84 18.53
N PHE A 47 -17.11 4.30 18.68
CA PHE A 47 -17.77 3.49 17.65
C PHE A 47 -17.98 4.20 16.31
N LYS A 48 -18.24 5.51 16.31
CA LYS A 48 -18.37 6.30 15.08
C LYS A 48 -17.05 6.34 14.30
N GLN A 49 -15.95 6.51 15.00
CA GLN A 49 -14.60 6.50 14.40
C GLN A 49 -14.23 5.10 13.90
N ILE A 50 -14.61 4.04 14.61
CA ILE A 50 -14.43 2.65 14.15
C ILE A 50 -15.19 2.44 12.83
N ALA A 51 -16.44 2.84 12.74
CA ALA A 51 -17.25 2.71 11.52
C ALA A 51 -16.64 3.49 10.35
N ALA A 52 -16.21 4.74 10.57
CA ALA A 52 -15.55 5.56 9.56
C ALA A 52 -14.21 4.94 9.12
N TRP A 53 -13.43 4.40 10.06
CA TRP A 53 -12.15 3.76 9.79
C TRP A 53 -12.32 2.46 8.99
N LEU A 54 -13.26 1.61 9.34
CA LEU A 54 -13.60 0.40 8.58
C LEU A 54 -14.13 0.75 7.18
N GLY A 55 -14.92 1.82 7.05
CA GLY A 55 -15.35 2.34 5.76
C GLY A 55 -14.18 2.78 4.88
N ALA A 56 -13.20 3.50 5.45
CA ALA A 56 -11.99 3.90 4.75
C ALA A 56 -11.15 2.68 4.30
N TRP A 57 -11.06 1.64 5.13
CA TRP A 57 -10.41 0.37 4.76
C TRP A 57 -11.14 -0.34 3.62
N THR A 58 -12.46 -0.44 3.69
CA THR A 58 -13.27 -1.06 2.63
C THR A 58 -13.08 -0.31 1.31
N LEU A 59 -13.15 1.01 1.36
CA LEU A 59 -12.91 1.85 0.19
C LEU A 59 -11.50 1.65 -0.36
N PHE A 60 -10.47 1.67 0.49
CA PHE A 60 -9.07 1.44 0.12
C PHE A 60 -8.84 0.10 -0.56
N LEU A 61 -9.47 -0.97 -0.08
CA LEU A 61 -9.31 -2.31 -0.63
C LEU A 61 -10.11 -2.55 -1.92
N THR A 62 -11.03 -1.65 -2.28
CA THR A 62 -11.87 -1.77 -3.47
C THR A 62 -11.46 -0.80 -4.59
N TRP A 63 -11.86 0.48 -4.50
CA TRP A 63 -11.72 1.45 -5.58
C TRP A 63 -10.29 1.74 -6.02
N PRO A 64 -9.37 2.13 -5.14
CA PRO A 64 -7.98 2.36 -5.55
C PRO A 64 -7.34 1.09 -6.11
N ARG A 65 -7.68 -0.07 -5.56
CA ARG A 65 -7.16 -1.36 -6.07
C ARG A 65 -7.67 -1.66 -7.46
N TYR A 66 -8.94 -1.41 -7.74
CA TYR A 66 -9.50 -1.53 -9.08
C TYR A 66 -8.88 -0.53 -10.06
N LEU A 67 -8.74 0.74 -9.65
CA LEU A 67 -8.23 1.80 -10.53
C LEU A 67 -6.72 1.69 -10.81
N ILE A 68 -5.94 1.18 -9.88
CA ILE A 68 -4.50 1.07 -10.00
C ILE A 68 -4.09 -0.37 -10.35
N CYS A 69 -4.40 -1.32 -9.47
CA CYS A 69 -3.85 -2.67 -9.58
C CYS A 69 -4.47 -3.46 -10.73
N ALA A 70 -5.79 -3.38 -10.96
CA ALA A 70 -6.42 -4.10 -12.07
C ALA A 70 -6.02 -3.56 -13.45
N ARG A 71 -5.54 -2.32 -13.52
CA ARG A 71 -5.05 -1.69 -14.76
C ARG A 71 -3.52 -1.77 -14.90
N CYS A 72 -2.83 -2.18 -13.86
CA CYS A 72 -1.37 -2.30 -13.86
C CYS A 72 -0.95 -3.56 -14.64
N ASP A 73 0.09 -3.45 -15.46
CA ASP A 73 0.67 -4.60 -16.17
C ASP A 73 1.24 -5.67 -15.24
N GLY A 74 1.56 -5.30 -13.98
CA GLY A 74 1.96 -6.21 -12.93
C GLY A 74 0.82 -6.99 -12.25
N ASN A 75 -0.45 -6.80 -12.67
CA ASN A 75 -1.57 -7.53 -12.09
C ASN A 75 -1.41 -9.04 -12.34
N GLY A 76 -1.50 -9.82 -11.26
CA GLY A 76 -1.29 -11.27 -11.30
C GLY A 76 0.18 -11.71 -11.38
N ASN A 77 1.11 -10.78 -11.56
CA ASN A 77 2.52 -11.09 -11.67
C ASN A 77 3.16 -11.27 -10.29
N LYS A 78 3.99 -12.33 -10.15
CA LYS A 78 4.75 -12.62 -8.91
C LYS A 78 5.78 -11.55 -8.56
N CYS A 79 6.06 -10.65 -9.48
CA CYS A 79 7.01 -9.54 -9.33
C CYS A 79 6.43 -8.32 -8.62
N CYS A 80 5.14 -8.27 -8.39
CA CYS A 80 4.53 -7.17 -7.68
C CYS A 80 5.07 -7.08 -6.24
N SER A 81 5.76 -5.98 -5.91
CA SER A 81 6.28 -5.72 -4.57
C SER A 81 5.18 -5.37 -3.57
N TYR A 82 3.99 -5.12 -4.08
CA TYR A 82 2.83 -4.81 -3.29
C TYR A 82 2.10 -6.10 -2.93
N TYR A 83 2.13 -6.47 -1.66
CA TYR A 83 1.54 -7.74 -1.19
C TYR A 83 0.05 -7.86 -1.51
N LEU A 84 -0.70 -6.75 -1.39
CA LEU A 84 -2.10 -6.69 -1.80
C LEU A 84 -2.30 -6.93 -3.32
N GLY A 85 -1.25 -6.85 -4.13
CA GLY A 85 -1.31 -7.16 -5.55
C GLY A 85 -1.79 -8.58 -5.85
N ARG A 86 -1.43 -9.54 -5.01
CA ARG A 86 -1.93 -10.93 -5.13
C ARG A 86 -3.41 -11.05 -4.78
N TYR A 87 -3.84 -10.38 -3.71
CA TYR A 87 -5.24 -10.27 -3.36
C TYR A 87 -6.03 -9.58 -4.47
N THR A 88 -5.50 -8.45 -4.96
CA THR A 88 -6.15 -7.67 -6.01
C THR A 88 -6.31 -8.46 -7.31
N SER A 89 -5.32 -9.25 -7.72
CA SER A 89 -5.42 -10.08 -8.92
C SER A 89 -6.42 -11.23 -8.78
N ALA A 90 -6.66 -11.69 -7.57
CA ALA A 90 -7.68 -12.71 -7.29
C ALA A 90 -9.11 -12.12 -7.32
N VAL A 91 -9.27 -10.86 -6.87
CA VAL A 91 -10.59 -10.21 -6.77
C VAL A 91 -10.92 -9.39 -8.01
N PHE A 92 -9.92 -8.72 -8.58
CA PHE A 92 -10.09 -7.84 -9.75
C PHE A 92 -9.27 -8.37 -10.94
N PRO A 93 -9.91 -8.98 -11.93
CA PRO A 93 -9.21 -9.42 -13.13
C PRO A 93 -8.59 -8.22 -13.86
N ARG A 94 -7.52 -8.47 -14.60
CA ARG A 94 -6.83 -7.43 -15.38
C ARG A 94 -7.75 -6.81 -16.41
N VAL A 95 -7.84 -5.49 -16.38
CA VAL A 95 -8.58 -4.68 -17.37
C VAL A 95 -7.61 -4.24 -18.46
N LYS A 96 -7.66 -4.91 -19.62
CA LYS A 96 -6.82 -4.58 -20.78
C LYS A 96 -7.26 -3.24 -21.42
N GLY A 97 -6.30 -2.48 -21.95
CA GLY A 97 -6.58 -1.26 -22.70
C GLY A 97 -6.99 -0.03 -21.88
N LYS A 98 -6.95 -0.11 -20.55
CA LYS A 98 -7.14 1.04 -19.67
C LYS A 98 -5.85 1.35 -18.92
N GLU A 99 -5.44 2.62 -19.02
CA GLU A 99 -4.26 3.11 -18.29
C GLU A 99 -4.59 3.47 -16.83
N VAL A 100 -3.55 3.46 -16.01
CA VAL A 100 -3.64 3.90 -14.60
C VAL A 100 -3.71 5.42 -14.60
N GLY A 101 -4.85 5.98 -14.23
CA GLY A 101 -5.04 7.42 -14.13
C GLY A 101 -4.72 8.01 -12.74
N PRO A 102 -4.58 9.35 -12.63
CA PRO A 102 -4.27 10.03 -11.37
C PRO A 102 -5.33 9.81 -10.29
N LEU A 103 -6.60 9.68 -10.67
CA LEU A 103 -7.72 9.47 -9.75
C LEU A 103 -7.51 8.28 -8.81
N GLY A 104 -6.86 7.20 -9.30
CA GLY A 104 -6.56 6.04 -8.47
C GLY A 104 -5.61 6.37 -7.32
N PHE A 105 -4.58 7.18 -7.59
CA PHE A 105 -3.61 7.63 -6.58
C PHE A 105 -4.21 8.63 -5.61
N ASP A 106 -5.05 9.55 -6.09
CA ASP A 106 -5.72 10.54 -5.24
C ASP A 106 -6.66 9.85 -4.24
N LEU A 107 -7.44 8.88 -4.72
CA LEU A 107 -8.30 8.08 -3.85
C LEU A 107 -7.50 7.21 -2.88
N GLU A 108 -6.38 6.65 -3.32
CA GLU A 108 -5.48 5.89 -2.44
C GLU A 108 -4.92 6.78 -1.33
N ALA A 109 -4.45 7.97 -1.68
CA ALA A 109 -3.94 8.94 -0.73
C ALA A 109 -5.00 9.39 0.28
N LEU A 110 -6.23 9.67 -0.19
CA LEU A 110 -7.36 10.02 0.66
C LEU A 110 -7.72 8.91 1.64
N CYS A 111 -7.81 7.67 1.15
CA CYS A 111 -8.12 6.51 1.99
C CYS A 111 -7.02 6.25 3.02
N LEU A 112 -5.74 6.29 2.61
CA LEU A 112 -4.60 6.11 3.51
C LEU A 112 -4.55 7.22 4.56
N SER A 113 -4.79 8.47 4.17
CA SER A 113 -4.90 9.59 5.11
C SER A 113 -6.01 9.34 6.13
N SER A 114 -7.19 8.92 5.68
CA SER A 114 -8.32 8.61 6.57
C SER A 114 -8.00 7.46 7.52
N ILE A 115 -7.37 6.38 7.03
CA ILE A 115 -6.94 5.22 7.83
C ILE A 115 -5.92 5.64 8.89
N PHE A 116 -5.03 6.57 8.57
CA PHE A 116 -3.98 7.04 9.48
C PHE A 116 -4.50 8.04 10.52
N TRP A 117 -5.28 9.05 10.09
CA TRP A 117 -5.70 10.14 10.95
C TRP A 117 -6.88 9.78 11.87
N THR A 118 -7.78 8.89 11.45
CA THR A 118 -8.94 8.51 12.28
C THR A 118 -8.53 7.95 13.65
N PRO A 119 -7.57 6.99 13.76
CA PRO A 119 -7.09 6.54 15.07
C PRO A 119 -6.40 7.63 15.88
N ILE A 120 -5.65 8.53 15.25
CA ILE A 120 -4.99 9.65 15.95
C ILE A 120 -6.03 10.52 16.64
N LEU A 121 -7.08 10.91 15.90
CA LEU A 121 -8.18 11.71 16.45
C LEU A 121 -8.96 10.96 17.53
N ALA A 122 -9.14 9.66 17.37
CA ALA A 122 -9.87 8.83 18.32
C ALA A 122 -9.09 8.58 19.63
N LEU A 123 -7.77 8.46 19.54
CA LEU A 123 -6.87 8.13 20.66
C LEU A 123 -6.22 9.35 21.31
N ARG A 124 -6.55 10.57 20.87
CA ARG A 124 -5.91 11.81 21.34
C ARG A 124 -5.93 11.98 22.86
N ASP A 125 -6.97 11.47 23.53
CA ASP A 125 -7.17 11.57 24.97
C ASP A 125 -6.36 10.51 25.75
N ASN A 126 -5.84 9.49 25.05
CA ASN A 126 -5.02 8.40 25.61
C ASN A 126 -3.60 8.45 25.03
N ARG A 127 -2.73 9.22 25.66
CA ARG A 127 -1.36 9.48 25.18
C ARG A 127 -0.53 8.21 25.00
N GLU A 128 -0.70 7.21 25.88
CA GLU A 128 0.06 5.96 25.79
C GLU A 128 -0.30 5.17 24.52
N LEU A 129 -1.60 4.95 24.28
CA LEU A 129 -2.07 4.24 23.09
C LEU A 129 -1.76 5.02 21.82
N LEU A 130 -1.90 6.34 21.85
CA LEU A 130 -1.54 7.21 20.73
C LEU A 130 -0.05 7.08 20.40
N THR A 131 0.83 7.16 21.40
CA THR A 131 2.27 7.04 21.19
C THR A 131 2.65 5.68 20.61
N ARG A 132 2.10 4.58 21.16
CA ARG A 132 2.31 3.24 20.60
C ARG A 132 1.86 3.14 19.14
N TYR A 133 0.68 3.65 18.82
CA TYR A 133 0.16 3.69 17.46
C TYR A 133 1.08 4.48 16.52
N LEU A 134 1.51 5.67 16.92
CA LEU A 134 2.38 6.53 16.11
C LEU A 134 3.74 5.88 15.83
N ILE A 135 4.38 5.26 16.82
CA ILE A 135 5.66 4.55 16.65
C ILE A 135 5.50 3.42 15.62
N ILE A 136 4.45 2.61 15.75
CA ILE A 136 4.19 1.51 14.83
C ILE A 136 3.94 2.05 13.41
N MET A 137 3.10 3.06 13.26
CA MET A 137 2.75 3.61 11.95
C MET A 137 3.94 4.32 11.28
N GLN A 138 4.81 5.00 12.04
CA GLN A 138 6.05 5.54 11.49
C GLN A 138 6.96 4.42 10.97
N SER A 139 7.06 3.31 11.70
CA SER A 139 7.83 2.13 11.24
C SER A 139 7.25 1.53 9.95
N VAL A 140 5.93 1.49 9.82
CA VAL A 140 5.23 1.06 8.59
C VAL A 140 5.56 1.98 7.42
N LEU A 141 5.42 3.30 7.61
CA LEU A 141 5.70 4.29 6.57
C LEU A 141 7.17 4.27 6.14
N ALA A 142 8.09 4.21 7.11
CA ALA A 142 9.51 4.08 6.84
C ALA A 142 9.82 2.79 6.05
N GLY A 143 9.28 1.65 6.48
CA GLY A 143 9.44 0.37 5.78
C GLY A 143 8.83 0.40 4.37
N GLN A 144 7.70 1.08 4.18
CA GLN A 144 7.11 1.27 2.86
C GLN A 144 8.02 2.09 1.96
N PHE A 145 8.48 3.24 2.43
CA PHE A 145 9.31 4.16 1.64
C PHE A 145 10.70 3.57 1.35
N LEU A 146 11.41 3.11 2.39
CA LEU A 146 12.79 2.65 2.29
C LEU A 146 12.93 1.30 1.56
N HIS A 147 11.90 0.45 1.62
CA HIS A 147 11.98 -0.87 1.00
C HIS A 147 11.10 -0.99 -0.24
N ALA A 148 9.78 -0.83 -0.13
CA ALA A 148 8.91 -1.09 -1.26
C ALA A 148 9.01 -0.04 -2.36
N CYS A 149 9.07 1.24 -2.00
CA CYS A 149 9.17 2.31 -3.00
C CYS A 149 10.56 2.31 -3.67
N ARG A 150 11.62 2.06 -2.91
CA ARG A 150 12.96 1.91 -3.45
C ARG A 150 13.05 0.72 -4.40
N TRP A 151 12.54 -0.44 -3.98
CA TRP A 151 12.51 -1.63 -4.84
C TRP A 151 11.70 -1.37 -6.13
N CYS A 152 10.55 -0.73 -6.01
CA CYS A 152 9.72 -0.35 -7.15
C CYS A 152 10.47 0.58 -8.10
N ALA A 153 11.19 1.58 -7.59
CA ALA A 153 11.97 2.50 -8.40
C ALA A 153 13.13 1.79 -9.14
N ALA A 154 13.82 0.87 -8.46
CA ALA A 154 14.92 0.12 -9.04
C ALA A 154 14.50 -0.87 -10.13
N ASN A 155 13.31 -1.48 -10.00
CA ASN A 155 12.87 -2.61 -10.83
C ASN A 155 11.67 -2.31 -11.73
N SER A 156 11.32 -1.06 -11.94
CA SER A 156 10.19 -0.68 -12.78
C SER A 156 10.53 0.44 -13.75
N THR A 157 10.04 0.30 -14.98
CA THR A 157 10.26 1.27 -16.08
C THR A 157 8.96 1.86 -16.62
N GLN A 158 7.84 1.66 -15.93
CA GLN A 158 6.52 2.12 -16.40
C GLN A 158 6.39 3.64 -16.28
N GLU A 159 6.11 4.31 -17.39
CA GLU A 159 5.98 5.78 -17.49
C GLU A 159 4.98 6.38 -16.50
N TRP A 160 3.82 5.73 -16.30
CA TRP A 160 2.81 6.22 -15.36
C TRP A 160 3.29 6.29 -13.90
N LYS A 161 4.35 5.57 -13.54
CA LYS A 161 4.95 5.64 -12.20
C LYS A 161 5.67 6.96 -11.95
N GLU A 162 5.99 7.70 -12.99
CA GLU A 162 6.52 9.06 -12.85
C GLU A 162 5.54 10.02 -12.18
N ALA A 163 4.25 9.71 -12.19
CA ALA A 163 3.27 10.43 -11.37
C ALA A 163 3.43 10.19 -9.87
N CYS A 164 4.08 9.08 -9.45
CA CYS A 164 4.28 8.74 -8.04
C CYS A 164 5.46 9.54 -7.44
N PRO A 165 5.22 10.36 -6.39
CA PRO A 165 6.30 11.16 -5.75
C PRO A 165 7.44 10.31 -5.21
N SER A 166 7.12 9.18 -4.57
CA SER A 166 8.13 8.27 -4.01
C SER A 166 9.00 7.65 -5.08
N TYR A 167 8.44 7.27 -6.23
CA TYR A 167 9.18 6.75 -7.37
C TYR A 167 10.17 7.80 -7.90
N ARG A 168 9.70 9.03 -8.12
CA ARG A 168 10.56 10.14 -8.56
C ARG A 168 11.71 10.43 -7.59
N THR A 169 11.42 10.41 -6.28
CA THR A 169 12.44 10.61 -5.25
C THR A 169 13.55 9.57 -5.34
N TRP A 170 13.19 8.29 -5.40
CA TRP A 170 14.18 7.22 -5.49
C TRP A 170 14.94 7.20 -6.82
N LYS A 171 14.30 7.54 -7.94
CA LYS A 171 14.99 7.71 -9.22
C LYS A 171 16.01 8.84 -9.19
N LYS A 172 15.71 9.96 -8.54
CA LYS A 172 16.66 11.05 -8.31
C LYS A 172 17.84 10.64 -7.42
N LEU A 173 17.62 9.69 -6.49
CA LEU A 173 18.65 9.16 -5.59
C LEU A 173 19.46 8.00 -6.19
N GLY A 174 19.25 7.67 -7.47
CA GLY A 174 20.02 6.64 -8.19
C GLY A 174 19.56 5.20 -7.97
N ALA A 175 18.30 4.99 -7.59
CA ALA A 175 17.72 3.66 -7.46
C ALA A 175 17.20 3.12 -8.81
#